data_f75b76bdc25233aa261acb6343ae9d04
#
_entry.id   f75b76bdc25233aa261acb6343ae9d04
#
_cell.length_a   1.000
_cell.length_b   1.000
_cell.length_c   1.000
_cell.angle_alpha   90.00
_cell.angle_beta   90.00
_cell.angle_gamma   90.00
#
_symmetry.space_group_name_H-M   'P 1'
#
loop_
_entity.id
_entity.type
_entity.pdbx_description
1 polymer ?
#
loop_
_entity_poly.entity_id
_entity_poly.type
_entity_poly.pdbx_seq_one_letter_code
_entity_poly.pdbx_strand_id
1 'polypeptide(L)'
;MKHTASLTQGNILQVLLRFSIPFLLANLLHALYGAADLMMIIGAYCPAESIAAVSTGTQVTQIITSVISGLTLGATILVAKYAGRQQPDKIEKTIGTTITFFALFSIILSLILAFSTGMILQLLQVPQASMAQAYQYVFICITGIFFICEYNAFSALLRGYGDSISPLLFVAAACVCNIAGDLFTVVFFIWE
;
A
#
# COMPACT_ATOMS: atom_id res chain seq x y z
N MET A 1 9.25 -2.35 -22.94
CA MET A 1 9.38 -0.98 -22.35
C MET A 1 8.85 0.07 -23.34
N LYS A 2 7.52 0.14 -23.56
CA LYS A 2 6.89 1.03 -24.56
C LYS A 2 5.89 2.04 -23.96
N HIS A 3 5.87 2.24 -22.65
CA HIS A 3 4.86 3.10 -22.00
C HIS A 3 5.42 4.30 -21.22
N THR A 4 6.71 4.60 -21.37
CA THR A 4 7.26 5.85 -20.84
C THR A 4 6.83 7.00 -21.76
N ALA A 5 5.73 7.65 -21.42
CA ALA A 5 5.35 8.89 -22.07
C ALA A 5 6.46 9.92 -21.76
N SER A 6 7.02 10.55 -22.81
CA SER A 6 7.92 11.68 -22.61
C SER A 6 7.16 12.80 -21.89
N LEU A 7 7.37 12.93 -20.58
CA LEU A 7 6.72 13.96 -19.76
C LEU A 7 7.22 15.37 -20.07
N THR A 8 8.26 15.48 -20.90
CA THR A 8 8.93 16.74 -21.26
C THR A 8 8.51 17.33 -22.59
N GLN A 9 7.62 16.65 -23.36
CA GLN A 9 7.20 17.09 -24.69
C GLN A 9 5.68 17.09 -24.81
N GLY A 10 5.11 18.14 -25.41
CA GLY A 10 3.69 18.29 -25.70
C GLY A 10 2.95 19.27 -24.79
N ASN A 11 1.61 19.26 -24.87
CA ASN A 11 0.77 20.10 -24.04
C ASN A 11 0.79 19.58 -22.58
N ILE A 12 1.23 20.43 -21.67
CA ILE A 12 1.42 20.10 -20.24
C ILE A 12 0.15 19.51 -19.64
N LEU A 13 -1.03 20.07 -19.93
CA LEU A 13 -2.29 19.60 -19.39
C LEU A 13 -2.63 18.18 -19.85
N GLN A 14 -2.43 17.87 -21.15
CA GLN A 14 -2.69 16.53 -21.67
C GLN A 14 -1.73 15.49 -21.09
N VAL A 15 -0.46 15.82 -20.94
CA VAL A 15 0.55 14.95 -20.33
C VAL A 15 0.20 14.67 -18.88
N LEU A 16 -0.20 15.71 -18.14
CA LEU A 16 -0.55 15.62 -16.73
C LEU A 16 -1.82 14.78 -16.52
N LEU A 17 -2.86 14.98 -17.34
CA LEU A 17 -4.08 14.17 -17.28
C LEU A 17 -3.79 12.70 -17.62
N ARG A 18 -3.03 12.46 -18.69
CA ARG A 18 -2.67 11.08 -19.09
C ARG A 18 -1.88 10.33 -18.03
N PHE A 19 -1.02 11.03 -17.29
CA PHE A 19 -0.27 10.48 -16.18
C PHE A 19 -1.12 10.28 -14.93
N SER A 20 -2.02 11.22 -14.64
CA SER A 20 -2.83 11.21 -13.40
C SER A 20 -3.97 10.19 -13.45
N ILE A 21 -4.57 9.92 -14.62
CA ILE A 21 -5.69 8.97 -14.74
C ILE A 21 -5.34 7.58 -14.23
N PRO A 22 -4.24 6.92 -14.65
CA PRO A 22 -3.87 5.62 -14.12
C PRO A 22 -3.62 5.63 -12.60
N PHE A 23 -3.04 6.72 -12.08
CA PHE A 23 -2.81 6.89 -10.66
C PHE A 23 -4.12 7.02 -9.87
N LEU A 24 -5.08 7.79 -10.37
CA LEU A 24 -6.41 7.92 -9.78
C LEU A 24 -7.17 6.59 -9.81
N LEU A 25 -7.08 5.86 -10.93
CA LEU A 25 -7.70 4.52 -11.05
C LEU A 25 -7.08 3.53 -10.07
N ALA A 26 -5.77 3.56 -9.85
CA ALA A 26 -5.11 2.71 -8.86
C ALA A 26 -5.62 3.00 -7.44
N ASN A 27 -5.75 4.27 -7.06
CA ASN A 27 -6.31 4.66 -5.76
C ASN A 27 -7.80 4.30 -5.63
N LEU A 28 -8.58 4.44 -6.70
CA LEU A 28 -9.99 4.04 -6.73
C LEU A 28 -10.12 2.52 -6.55
N LEU A 29 -9.30 1.72 -7.24
CA LEU A 29 -9.28 0.27 -7.07
C LEU A 29 -8.92 -0.13 -5.64
N HIS A 30 -7.93 0.54 -5.03
CA HIS A 30 -7.61 0.33 -3.62
C HIS A 30 -8.79 0.61 -2.68
N ALA A 31 -9.53 1.70 -2.92
CA ALA A 31 -10.68 2.07 -2.10
C ALA A 31 -11.84 1.08 -2.28
N LEU A 32 -12.11 0.67 -3.53
CA LEU A 32 -13.16 -0.31 -3.84
C LEU A 32 -12.86 -1.68 -3.25
N TYR A 33 -11.61 -2.11 -3.36
CA TYR A 33 -11.14 -3.35 -2.78
C TYR A 33 -11.31 -3.35 -1.24
N GLY A 34 -10.86 -2.31 -0.54
CA GLY A 34 -11.03 -2.20 0.91
C GLY A 34 -12.51 -2.16 1.35
N ALA A 35 -13.40 -1.56 0.54
CA ALA A 35 -14.83 -1.58 0.80
C ALA A 35 -15.44 -2.99 0.57
N ALA A 36 -15.00 -3.70 -0.47
CA ALA A 36 -15.46 -5.05 -0.75
C ALA A 36 -15.02 -6.03 0.34
N ASP A 37 -13.77 -5.96 0.80
CA ASP A 37 -13.24 -6.77 1.90
C ASP A 37 -14.05 -6.56 3.19
N LEU A 38 -14.34 -5.31 3.55
CA LEU A 38 -15.16 -5.00 4.70
C LEU A 38 -16.61 -5.52 4.55
N MET A 39 -17.21 -5.42 3.35
CA MET A 39 -18.54 -5.94 3.08
C MET A 39 -18.58 -7.48 3.18
N MET A 40 -17.55 -8.18 2.74
CA MET A 40 -17.45 -9.63 2.88
C MET A 40 -17.37 -10.05 4.35
N ILE A 41 -16.58 -9.35 5.16
CA ILE A 41 -16.48 -9.61 6.60
C ILE A 41 -17.82 -9.40 7.30
N ILE A 42 -18.54 -8.32 6.97
CA ILE A 42 -19.87 -8.04 7.53
C ILE A 42 -20.90 -9.10 7.06
N GLY A 43 -20.86 -9.46 5.77
CA GLY A 43 -21.76 -10.44 5.17
C GLY A 43 -21.56 -11.89 5.67
N ALA A 44 -20.37 -12.21 6.18
CA ALA A 44 -20.05 -13.52 6.75
C ALA A 44 -20.61 -13.74 8.18
N TYR A 45 -21.53 -12.89 8.66
CA TYR A 45 -22.11 -12.95 10.01
C TYR A 45 -21.08 -12.92 11.14
N CYS A 46 -19.98 -12.22 10.94
CA CYS A 46 -18.96 -12.07 11.97
C CYS A 46 -19.48 -11.28 13.18
N PRO A 47 -19.10 -11.67 14.40
CA PRO A 47 -19.43 -10.92 15.61
C PRO A 47 -18.96 -9.46 15.50
N ALA A 48 -19.72 -8.54 16.10
CA ALA A 48 -19.38 -7.11 16.12
C ALA A 48 -17.95 -6.84 16.63
N GLU A 49 -17.46 -7.70 17.52
CA GLU A 49 -16.09 -7.67 18.07
C GLU A 49 -15.03 -7.89 16.99
N SER A 50 -15.25 -8.84 16.08
CA SER A 50 -14.33 -9.12 14.97
C SER A 50 -14.32 -7.98 13.95
N ILE A 51 -15.49 -7.39 13.65
CA ILE A 51 -15.60 -6.23 12.76
C ILE A 51 -14.86 -5.04 13.35
N ALA A 52 -15.01 -4.79 14.66
CA ALA A 52 -14.28 -3.73 15.36
C ALA A 52 -12.77 -3.95 15.34
N ALA A 53 -12.31 -5.19 15.54
CA ALA A 53 -10.90 -5.55 15.50
C ALA A 53 -10.27 -5.29 14.12
N VAL A 54 -10.91 -5.75 13.04
CA VAL A 54 -10.44 -5.56 11.67
C VAL A 54 -10.46 -4.08 11.29
N SER A 55 -11.55 -3.36 11.60
CA SER A 55 -11.66 -1.93 11.30
C SER A 55 -10.53 -1.12 11.97
N THR A 56 -10.25 -1.42 13.24
CA THR A 56 -9.17 -0.75 13.98
C THR A 56 -7.80 -1.08 13.38
N GLY A 57 -7.54 -2.34 13.09
CA GLY A 57 -6.27 -2.76 12.48
C GLY A 57 -6.06 -2.18 11.09
N THR A 58 -7.13 -2.07 10.30
CA THR A 58 -7.09 -1.40 8.99
C THR A 58 -6.74 0.08 9.14
N GLN A 59 -7.28 0.79 10.14
CA GLN A 59 -6.91 2.19 10.40
C GLN A 59 -5.43 2.32 10.75
N VAL A 60 -4.88 1.45 11.60
CA VAL A 60 -3.45 1.44 11.94
C VAL A 60 -2.62 1.25 10.67
N THR A 61 -2.94 0.26 9.86
CA THR A 61 -2.23 -0.03 8.59
C THR A 61 -2.33 1.14 7.62
N GLN A 62 -3.48 1.83 7.55
CA GLN A 62 -3.68 2.99 6.70
C GLN A 62 -2.80 4.18 7.12
N ILE A 63 -2.66 4.44 8.41
CA ILE A 63 -1.77 5.47 8.94
C ILE A 63 -0.32 5.17 8.56
N ILE A 64 0.12 3.93 8.77
CA ILE A 64 1.48 3.48 8.44
C ILE A 64 1.73 3.65 6.93
N THR A 65 0.82 3.18 6.09
CA THR A 65 0.92 3.30 4.63
C THR A 65 0.97 4.75 4.17
N SER A 66 0.23 5.64 4.83
CA SER A 66 0.25 7.08 4.53
C SER A 66 1.62 7.70 4.82
N VAL A 67 2.26 7.33 5.93
CA VAL A 67 3.62 7.78 6.27
C VAL A 67 4.63 7.26 5.24
N ILE A 68 4.56 5.96 4.89
CA ILE A 68 5.43 5.35 3.88
C ILE A 68 5.26 6.05 2.53
N SER A 69 4.02 6.31 2.11
CA SER A 69 3.72 7.00 0.85
C SER A 69 4.28 8.43 0.83
N GLY A 70 4.22 9.14 1.95
CA GLY A 70 4.83 10.45 2.10
C GLY A 70 6.35 10.42 1.94
N LEU A 71 7.01 9.44 2.55
CA LEU A 71 8.47 9.26 2.45
C LEU A 71 8.89 8.87 1.01
N THR A 72 8.14 7.98 0.36
CA THR A 72 8.43 7.54 -1.01
C THR A 72 8.26 8.64 -2.06
N LEU A 73 7.48 9.69 -1.76
CA LEU A 73 7.35 10.85 -2.63
C LEU A 73 8.69 11.53 -2.91
N GLY A 74 9.59 11.57 -1.91
CA GLY A 74 10.94 12.08 -2.09
C GLY A 74 11.73 11.33 -3.17
N ALA A 75 11.62 9.99 -3.19
CA ALA A 75 12.25 9.17 -4.22
C ALA A 75 11.64 9.43 -5.61
N THR A 76 10.31 9.58 -5.71
CA THR A 76 9.64 9.96 -6.96
C THR A 76 10.20 11.26 -7.53
N ILE A 77 10.33 12.29 -6.69
CA ILE A 77 10.84 13.62 -7.10
C ILE A 77 12.30 13.54 -7.57
N LEU A 78 13.15 12.80 -6.85
CA LEU A 78 14.55 12.64 -7.22
C LEU A 78 14.71 11.93 -8.56
N VAL A 79 13.99 10.81 -8.74
CA VAL A 79 14.04 10.06 -10.01
C VAL A 79 13.52 10.92 -11.16
N ALA A 80 12.39 11.61 -10.99
CA ALA A 80 11.83 12.50 -12.00
C ALA A 80 12.82 13.62 -12.38
N LYS A 81 13.47 14.22 -11.38
CA LYS A 81 14.49 15.28 -11.59
C LYS A 81 15.69 14.77 -12.39
N TYR A 82 16.21 13.58 -12.06
CA TYR A 82 17.36 13.02 -12.76
C TYR A 82 16.98 12.47 -14.14
N ALA A 83 15.76 11.93 -14.31
CA ALA A 83 15.24 11.54 -15.60
C ALA A 83 15.10 12.74 -16.55
N GLY A 84 14.53 13.86 -16.07
CA GLY A 84 14.44 15.10 -16.85
C GLY A 84 15.81 15.72 -17.21
N ARG A 85 16.84 15.44 -16.42
CA ARG A 85 18.23 15.88 -16.69
C ARG A 85 19.05 14.89 -17.49
N GLN A 86 18.48 13.75 -17.90
CA GLN A 86 19.16 12.68 -18.61
C GLN A 86 20.44 12.18 -17.89
N GLN A 87 20.34 11.99 -16.57
CA GLN A 87 21.45 11.54 -15.71
C GLN A 87 21.24 10.10 -15.23
N PRO A 88 21.46 9.08 -16.08
CA PRO A 88 21.15 7.67 -15.76
C PRO A 88 21.90 7.15 -14.53
N ASP A 89 23.18 7.52 -14.36
CA ASP A 89 23.98 7.09 -13.22
C ASP A 89 23.40 7.53 -11.88
N LYS A 90 22.75 8.71 -11.84
CA LYS A 90 22.10 9.21 -10.63
C LYS A 90 20.75 8.54 -10.40
N ILE A 91 20.06 8.16 -11.45
CA ILE A 91 18.82 7.37 -11.35
C ILE A 91 19.13 6.02 -10.72
N GLU A 92 20.14 5.29 -11.25
CA GLU A 92 20.55 3.98 -10.74
C GLU A 92 20.91 4.04 -9.25
N LYS A 93 21.73 5.03 -8.86
CA LYS A 93 22.10 5.26 -7.46
C LYS A 93 20.87 5.56 -6.58
N THR A 94 19.94 6.38 -7.08
CA THR A 94 18.72 6.71 -6.35
C THR A 94 17.83 5.47 -6.17
N ILE A 95 17.70 4.63 -7.19
CA ILE A 95 16.95 3.38 -7.12
C ILE A 95 17.56 2.46 -6.05
N GLY A 96 18.85 2.18 -6.13
CA GLY A 96 19.53 1.31 -5.18
C GLY A 96 19.44 1.84 -3.74
N THR A 97 19.66 3.14 -3.53
CA THR A 97 19.55 3.75 -2.22
C THR A 97 18.13 3.70 -1.68
N THR A 98 17.12 3.94 -2.52
CA THR A 98 15.70 3.90 -2.11
C THR A 98 15.30 2.51 -1.65
N ILE A 99 15.60 1.47 -2.44
CA ILE A 99 15.27 0.08 -2.10
C ILE A 99 15.96 -0.32 -0.78
N THR A 100 17.27 -0.08 -0.67
CA THR A 100 18.01 -0.42 0.56
C THR A 100 17.49 0.34 1.77
N PHE A 101 17.19 1.63 1.62
CA PHE A 101 16.63 2.45 2.69
C PHE A 101 15.28 1.91 3.16
N PHE A 102 14.35 1.62 2.25
CA PHE A 102 13.02 1.13 2.63
C PHE A 102 13.06 -0.29 3.17
N ALA A 103 13.98 -1.15 2.70
CA ALA A 103 14.20 -2.47 3.28
C ALA A 103 14.64 -2.38 4.75
N LEU A 104 15.65 -1.54 5.06
CA LEU A 104 16.10 -1.33 6.44
C LEU A 104 15.02 -0.63 7.29
N PHE A 105 14.38 0.40 6.72
CA PHE A 105 13.32 1.15 7.38
C PHE A 105 12.13 0.26 7.76
N SER A 106 11.73 -0.65 6.87
CA SER A 106 10.62 -1.57 7.13
C SER A 106 10.91 -2.53 8.28
N ILE A 107 12.14 -3.05 8.38
CA ILE A 107 12.55 -3.92 9.48
C ILE A 107 12.48 -3.16 10.81
N ILE A 108 13.07 -1.97 10.86
CA ILE A 108 13.06 -1.13 12.07
C ILE A 108 11.63 -0.77 12.46
N LEU A 109 10.82 -0.34 11.48
CA LEU A 109 9.42 0.02 11.70
C LEU A 109 8.61 -1.16 12.22
N SER A 110 8.77 -2.35 11.62
CA SER A 110 8.09 -3.58 12.07
C SER A 110 8.44 -3.93 13.51
N LEU A 111 9.72 -3.81 13.90
CA LEU A 111 10.15 -4.05 15.28
C LEU A 111 9.52 -3.05 16.24
N ILE A 112 9.57 -1.75 15.94
CA ILE A 112 8.96 -0.69 16.77
C ILE A 112 7.46 -0.95 16.95
N LEU A 113 6.75 -1.26 15.87
CA LEU A 113 5.31 -1.50 15.90
C LEU A 113 4.97 -2.78 16.65
N ALA A 114 5.75 -3.86 16.49
CA ALA A 114 5.53 -5.10 17.22
C ALA A 114 5.59 -4.89 18.74
N PHE A 115 6.56 -4.10 19.22
CA PHE A 115 6.67 -3.77 20.64
C PHE A 115 5.61 -2.78 21.11
N SER A 116 5.13 -1.92 20.22
CA SER A 116 4.18 -0.82 20.55
C SER A 116 2.71 -1.22 20.31
N THR A 117 2.42 -2.38 19.73
CA THR A 117 1.05 -2.79 19.33
C THR A 117 0.05 -2.63 20.46
N GLY A 118 0.37 -3.15 21.67
CA GLY A 118 -0.53 -3.05 22.82
C GLY A 118 -0.82 -1.60 23.22
N MET A 119 0.19 -0.74 23.23
CA MET A 119 0.04 0.69 23.53
C MET A 119 -0.81 1.41 22.47
N ILE A 120 -0.60 1.10 21.20
CA ILE A 120 -1.35 1.69 20.09
C ILE A 120 -2.84 1.32 20.19
N LEU A 121 -3.16 0.05 20.45
CA LEU A 121 -4.55 -0.41 20.59
C LEU A 121 -5.25 0.21 21.82
N GLN A 122 -4.53 0.40 22.92
CA GLN A 122 -5.06 1.11 24.10
C GLN A 122 -5.33 2.58 23.79
N LEU A 123 -4.42 3.25 23.08
CA LEU A 123 -4.58 4.65 22.67
C LEU A 123 -5.78 4.84 21.73
N LEU A 124 -6.04 3.86 20.88
CA LEU A 124 -7.21 3.82 20.00
C LEU A 124 -8.51 3.41 20.73
N GLN A 125 -8.43 3.20 22.04
CA GLN A 125 -9.59 2.84 22.89
C GLN A 125 -10.35 1.61 22.39
N VAL A 126 -9.63 0.59 21.90
CA VAL A 126 -10.24 -0.66 21.44
C VAL A 126 -10.98 -1.32 22.60
N PRO A 127 -12.27 -1.73 22.41
CA PRO A 127 -13.02 -2.43 23.42
C PRO A 127 -12.30 -3.67 23.92
N GLN A 128 -12.37 -3.98 25.19
CA GLN A 128 -11.67 -5.13 25.79
C GLN A 128 -12.08 -6.46 25.14
N ALA A 129 -13.36 -6.61 24.76
CA ALA A 129 -13.86 -7.77 24.06
C ALA A 129 -13.14 -8.02 22.71
N SER A 130 -12.78 -6.97 21.98
CA SER A 130 -12.13 -7.02 20.67
C SER A 130 -10.59 -6.97 20.77
N MET A 131 -10.01 -6.70 21.94
CA MET A 131 -8.59 -6.42 22.10
C MET A 131 -7.69 -7.56 21.63
N ALA A 132 -8.02 -8.80 21.98
CA ALA A 132 -7.22 -9.97 21.60
C ALA A 132 -7.20 -10.19 20.08
N GLN A 133 -8.37 -10.05 19.43
CA GLN A 133 -8.48 -10.19 17.98
C GLN A 133 -7.78 -9.04 17.24
N ALA A 134 -7.94 -7.80 17.73
CA ALA A 134 -7.26 -6.63 17.18
C ALA A 134 -5.74 -6.77 17.28
N TYR A 135 -5.23 -7.28 18.41
CA TYR A 135 -3.82 -7.52 18.59
C TYR A 135 -3.28 -8.54 17.57
N GLN A 136 -3.96 -9.68 17.41
CA GLN A 136 -3.59 -10.70 16.43
C GLN A 136 -3.61 -10.16 15.00
N TYR A 137 -4.66 -9.43 14.64
CA TYR A 137 -4.80 -8.84 13.31
C TYR A 137 -3.66 -7.84 13.01
N VAL A 138 -3.43 -6.89 13.91
CA VAL A 138 -2.36 -5.89 13.75
C VAL A 138 -1.00 -6.56 13.70
N PHE A 139 -0.76 -7.59 14.53
CA PHE A 139 0.51 -8.32 14.53
C PHE A 139 0.78 -9.02 13.19
N ILE A 140 -0.26 -9.63 12.59
CA ILE A 140 -0.16 -10.21 11.24
C ILE A 140 0.13 -9.12 10.21
N CYS A 141 -0.56 -7.97 10.26
CA CYS A 141 -0.30 -6.84 9.36
C CYS A 141 1.14 -6.31 9.48
N ILE A 142 1.71 -6.29 10.69
CA ILE A 142 3.10 -5.88 10.93
C ILE A 142 4.09 -6.76 10.15
N THR A 143 3.85 -8.06 10.05
CA THR A 143 4.70 -8.95 9.26
C THR A 143 4.68 -8.61 7.77
N GLY A 144 3.59 -8.01 7.28
CA GLY A 144 3.43 -7.54 5.89
C GLY A 144 4.05 -6.18 5.60
N ILE A 145 4.50 -5.42 6.62
CA ILE A 145 5.00 -4.05 6.43
C ILE A 145 6.20 -4.00 5.47
N PHE A 146 7.07 -5.00 5.50
CA PHE A 146 8.18 -5.10 4.55
C PHE A 146 7.69 -5.03 3.11
N PHE A 147 6.70 -5.84 2.76
CA PHE A 147 6.15 -5.87 1.40
C PHE A 147 5.41 -4.57 1.06
N ILE A 148 4.72 -3.95 2.02
CA ILE A 148 4.06 -2.66 1.85
C ILE A 148 5.10 -1.56 1.55
N CYS A 149 6.20 -1.51 2.29
CA CYS A 149 7.29 -0.56 2.08
C CYS A 149 7.92 -0.72 0.71
N GLU A 150 8.32 -1.95 0.34
CA GLU A 150 8.95 -2.22 -0.94
C GLU A 150 8.00 -1.93 -2.12
N TYR A 151 6.74 -2.35 -2.02
CA TYR A 151 5.74 -2.03 -3.05
C TYR A 151 5.61 -0.51 -3.25
N ASN A 152 5.51 0.27 -2.16
CA ASN A 152 5.41 1.73 -2.25
C ASN A 152 6.69 2.35 -2.82
N ALA A 153 7.87 1.84 -2.45
CA ALA A 153 9.15 2.28 -2.99
C ALA A 153 9.25 2.02 -4.50
N PHE A 154 8.97 0.79 -4.95
CA PHE A 154 8.98 0.46 -6.39
C PHE A 154 7.94 1.27 -7.17
N SER A 155 6.73 1.41 -6.65
CA SER A 155 5.69 2.22 -7.29
C SER A 155 6.07 3.69 -7.41
N ALA A 156 6.76 4.25 -6.40
CA ALA A 156 7.26 5.62 -6.40
C ALA A 156 8.39 5.81 -7.44
N LEU A 157 9.31 4.85 -7.54
CA LEU A 157 10.40 4.86 -8.52
C LEU A 157 9.85 4.81 -9.95
N LEU A 158 8.89 3.92 -10.23
CA LEU A 158 8.23 3.80 -11.53
C LEU A 158 7.51 5.10 -11.91
N ARG A 159 6.73 5.68 -10.97
CA ARG A 159 6.07 6.97 -11.18
C ARG A 159 7.09 8.08 -11.46
N GLY A 160 8.20 8.12 -10.72
CA GLY A 160 9.29 9.08 -10.95
C GLY A 160 9.92 8.95 -12.34
N TYR A 161 9.95 7.74 -12.88
CA TYR A 161 10.43 7.47 -14.23
C TYR A 161 9.40 7.77 -15.33
N GLY A 162 8.17 8.13 -14.96
CA GLY A 162 7.07 8.44 -15.88
C GLY A 162 6.17 7.24 -16.21
N ASP A 163 6.33 6.11 -15.53
CA ASP A 163 5.46 4.94 -15.67
C ASP A 163 4.42 4.92 -14.56
N SER A 164 3.21 5.34 -14.87
CA SER A 164 2.04 5.26 -13.99
C SER A 164 1.15 4.04 -14.25
N ILE A 165 1.40 3.31 -15.34
CA ILE A 165 0.57 2.16 -15.76
C ILE A 165 1.00 0.90 -15.00
N SER A 166 2.29 0.66 -14.87
CA SER A 166 2.80 -0.54 -14.17
C SER A 166 2.32 -0.63 -12.72
N PRO A 167 2.36 0.45 -11.89
CA PRO A 167 1.76 0.41 -10.56
C PRO A 167 0.25 0.12 -10.57
N LEU A 168 -0.51 0.65 -11.54
CA LEU A 168 -1.94 0.34 -11.70
C LEU A 168 -2.16 -1.15 -11.96
N LEU A 169 -1.38 -1.76 -12.85
CA LEU A 169 -1.49 -3.19 -13.16
C LEU A 169 -1.17 -4.07 -11.95
N PHE A 170 -0.18 -3.69 -11.14
CA PHE A 170 0.15 -4.41 -9.91
C PHE A 170 -1.00 -4.35 -8.89
N VAL A 171 -1.62 -3.17 -8.72
CA VAL A 171 -2.82 -3.03 -7.86
C VAL A 171 -3.97 -3.86 -8.40
N ALA A 172 -4.24 -3.80 -9.71
CA ALA A 172 -5.32 -4.58 -10.32
C ALA A 172 -5.11 -6.08 -10.12
N ALA A 173 -3.89 -6.59 -10.34
CA ALA A 173 -3.56 -7.99 -10.09
C ALA A 173 -3.73 -8.36 -8.60
N ALA A 174 -3.27 -7.51 -7.68
CA ALA A 174 -3.44 -7.72 -6.25
C ALA A 174 -4.92 -7.75 -5.84
N CYS A 175 -5.75 -6.86 -6.38
CA CYS A 175 -7.20 -6.85 -6.14
C CYS A 175 -7.86 -8.15 -6.60
N VAL A 176 -7.53 -8.65 -7.79
CA VAL A 176 -8.07 -9.92 -8.31
C VAL A 176 -7.66 -11.09 -7.42
N CYS A 177 -6.38 -11.17 -7.04
CA CYS A 177 -5.88 -12.23 -6.16
C CYS A 177 -6.56 -12.18 -4.78
N ASN A 178 -6.76 -10.99 -4.23
CA ASN A 178 -7.41 -10.84 -2.95
C ASN A 178 -8.89 -11.26 -3.01
N ILE A 179 -9.68 -10.73 -3.97
CA ILE A 179 -11.10 -11.12 -4.13
C ILE A 179 -11.23 -12.63 -4.34
N ALA A 180 -10.34 -13.24 -5.13
CA ALA A 180 -10.33 -14.68 -5.30
C ALA A 180 -10.00 -15.42 -4.00
N GLY A 181 -9.06 -14.92 -3.21
CA GLY A 181 -8.69 -15.46 -1.90
C GLY A 181 -9.85 -15.36 -0.89
N ASP A 182 -10.52 -14.22 -0.84
CA ASP A 182 -11.66 -13.97 0.05
C ASP A 182 -12.84 -14.89 -0.32
N LEU A 183 -13.16 -15.01 -1.60
CA LEU A 183 -14.19 -15.94 -2.07
C LEU A 183 -13.83 -17.39 -1.73
N PHE A 184 -12.58 -17.79 -1.91
CA PHE A 184 -12.12 -19.13 -1.57
C PHE A 184 -12.26 -19.42 -0.07
N THR A 185 -11.83 -18.48 0.78
CA THR A 185 -11.93 -18.63 2.24
C THR A 185 -13.38 -18.63 2.71
N VAL A 186 -14.22 -17.75 2.22
CA VAL A 186 -15.65 -17.69 2.56
C VAL A 186 -16.36 -18.98 2.15
N VAL A 187 -16.15 -19.47 0.92
CA VAL A 187 -16.77 -20.71 0.45
C VAL A 187 -16.27 -21.93 1.24
N PHE A 188 -14.97 -21.96 1.59
CA PHE A 188 -14.40 -23.12 2.29
C PHE A 188 -14.77 -23.19 3.77
N PHE A 189 -14.90 -22.02 4.46
CA PHE A 189 -15.20 -21.96 5.90
C PHE A 189 -16.68 -21.81 6.24
N ILE A 190 -17.56 -21.46 5.29
CA ILE A 190 -19.01 -21.40 5.53
C ILE A 190 -19.69 -22.74 5.19
N TRP A 191 -19.03 -23.67 4.47
CA TRP A 191 -19.57 -24.98 4.11
C TRP A 191 -19.15 -26.11 5.08
N GLU A 192 -18.38 -25.83 6.13
CA GLU A 192 -18.20 -26.68 7.30
C GLU A 192 -19.03 -26.19 8.49
#